data_50e8be1a8303f4d1429f1f55a17c445b
#
_entry.id   50e8be1a8303f4d1429f1f55a17c445b
#
_cell.length_a   1.000
_cell.length_b   1.000
_cell.length_c   1.000
_cell.angle_alpha   90.00
_cell.angle_beta   90.00
_cell.angle_gamma   90.00
#
_symmetry.space_group_name_H-M   'P 1'
#
loop_
_entity.id
_entity.type
_entity.pdbx_description
1 polymer ?
#
loop_
_entity_poly.entity_id
_entity_poly.type
_entity_poly.pdbx_seq_one_letter_code
_entity_poly.pdbx_strand_id
1 'polypeptide(L)'
;QMSSVQAQLGAPTQITAPQTGYFIRSSSSGRLNAGMEDILALDAVDLKAYLDSSPEIALDGCAGKIVSGFTWYYAGICTAKQGEKLLGSDGKPLKASVQIRFPGQVETPLKAKVTEVTLDEESGLARFVLSCETINGDVLRLNKADAQIIIGESTGLRIRASAVHYLKDDGSEAEGQGENYIPGVYVKYGNLARFCKID
;
A
#
# COMPACT_ATOMS: atom_id res chain seq x y z
N GLN A 1 -35.77 42.10 3.79
CA GLN A 1 -35.78 40.77 3.10
C GLN A 1 -34.95 39.68 3.80
N MET A 2 -33.91 39.97 4.60
CA MET A 2 -33.20 38.98 5.40
C MET A 2 -33.99 38.41 6.58
N SER A 3 -34.83 39.20 7.22
CA SER A 3 -35.61 38.75 8.39
C SER A 3 -36.72 37.74 8.06
N SER A 4 -37.26 37.75 6.84
CA SER A 4 -38.32 36.82 6.42
C SER A 4 -37.81 35.40 6.08
N VAL A 5 -36.56 35.30 5.65
CA VAL A 5 -35.93 34.00 5.36
C VAL A 5 -35.52 33.30 6.67
N GLN A 6 -35.10 34.05 7.66
CA GLN A 6 -34.76 33.51 8.97
C GLN A 6 -35.97 32.98 9.77
N ALA A 7 -37.15 33.51 9.51
CA ALA A 7 -38.40 33.04 10.13
C ALA A 7 -38.94 31.74 9.53
N GLN A 8 -38.52 31.38 8.32
CA GLN A 8 -38.87 30.13 7.64
C GLN A 8 -37.89 28.98 7.93
N LEU A 9 -36.68 29.30 8.35
CA LEU A 9 -35.75 28.32 8.86
C LEU A 9 -36.08 28.12 10.35
N GLY A 10 -36.68 27.00 10.69
CA GLY A 10 -36.93 26.62 12.08
C GLY A 10 -35.67 26.80 12.93
N ALA A 11 -35.83 26.83 14.27
CA ALA A 11 -34.70 26.99 15.18
C ALA A 11 -33.56 26.01 14.81
N PRO A 12 -32.31 26.48 14.75
CA PRO A 12 -31.19 25.62 14.35
C PRO A 12 -31.08 24.41 15.30
N THR A 13 -31.23 23.22 14.79
CA THR A 13 -31.06 22.00 15.57
C THR A 13 -29.57 21.80 15.77
N GLN A 14 -29.13 21.82 17.00
CA GLN A 14 -27.74 21.50 17.34
C GLN A 14 -27.52 20.00 17.26
N ILE A 15 -26.64 19.57 16.37
CA ILE A 15 -26.20 18.17 16.25
C ILE A 15 -24.83 18.07 16.90
N THR A 16 -24.71 17.25 17.93
CA THR A 16 -23.45 16.99 18.62
C THR A 16 -22.84 15.68 18.08
N ALA A 17 -21.54 15.67 17.86
CA ALA A 17 -20.83 14.46 17.45
C ALA A 17 -20.94 13.40 18.56
N PRO A 18 -21.36 12.15 18.25
CA PRO A 18 -21.54 11.11 19.25
C PRO A 18 -20.20 10.58 19.80
N GLN A 19 -19.11 10.82 19.10
CA GLN A 19 -17.76 10.36 19.48
C GLN A 19 -16.68 11.28 18.90
N THR A 20 -15.48 11.20 19.45
CA THR A 20 -14.30 11.90 18.93
C THR A 20 -13.82 11.22 17.63
N GLY A 21 -13.51 12.02 16.62
CA GLY A 21 -13.02 11.52 15.33
C GLY A 21 -12.91 12.63 14.29
N TYR A 22 -12.60 12.22 13.07
CA TYR A 22 -12.52 13.10 11.91
C TYR A 22 -13.89 13.13 11.22
N PHE A 23 -14.49 14.29 11.11
CA PHE A 23 -15.74 14.46 10.36
C PHE A 23 -15.44 14.64 8.87
N ILE A 24 -16.05 13.82 8.03
CA ILE A 24 -15.97 13.90 6.58
C ILE A 24 -17.35 14.19 6.05
N ARG A 25 -17.49 15.31 5.36
CA ARG A 25 -18.71 15.65 4.64
C ARG A 25 -18.78 14.79 3.36
N SER A 26 -19.33 13.62 3.46
CA SER A 26 -19.55 12.73 2.33
C SER A 26 -20.92 12.08 2.49
N SER A 27 -21.71 12.15 1.43
CA SER A 27 -23.01 11.46 1.36
C SER A 27 -22.91 10.06 0.76
N SER A 28 -21.79 9.72 0.13
CA SER A 28 -21.58 8.39 -0.41
C SER A 28 -20.86 7.52 0.61
N SER A 29 -21.51 6.48 1.05
CA SER A 29 -20.95 5.53 2.01
C SER A 29 -20.29 4.33 1.35
N GLY A 30 -20.09 4.35 0.05
CA GLY A 30 -19.63 3.20 -0.72
C GLY A 30 -19.04 2.11 0.17
N ARG A 31 -19.73 0.99 0.37
CA ARG A 31 -19.26 -0.17 1.16
C ARG A 31 -19.14 -0.01 2.69
N LEU A 32 -19.76 1.00 3.31
CA LEU A 32 -19.74 1.14 4.79
C LEU A 32 -20.56 0.06 5.54
N ASN A 33 -21.29 -0.79 4.85
CA ASN A 33 -22.09 -1.83 5.49
C ASN A 33 -21.30 -3.11 5.82
N ALA A 34 -20.09 -3.27 5.26
CA ALA A 34 -19.20 -4.36 5.67
C ALA A 34 -18.31 -3.84 6.79
N GLY A 35 -18.36 -4.47 7.94
CA GLY A 35 -17.44 -4.24 9.04
C GLY A 35 -16.00 -4.59 8.61
N MET A 36 -15.03 -4.05 9.30
CA MET A 36 -13.63 -4.40 9.07
C MET A 36 -13.41 -5.91 9.20
N GLU A 37 -14.03 -6.54 10.19
CA GLU A 37 -13.95 -7.99 10.45
C GLU A 37 -14.51 -8.81 9.29
N ASP A 38 -15.63 -8.36 8.70
CA ASP A 38 -16.24 -9.03 7.55
C ASP A 38 -15.31 -9.02 6.34
N ILE A 39 -14.67 -7.88 6.05
CA ILE A 39 -13.71 -7.75 4.94
C ILE A 39 -12.44 -8.55 5.20
N LEU A 40 -11.95 -8.57 6.43
CA LEU A 40 -10.77 -9.33 6.80
C LEU A 40 -11.01 -10.84 6.80
N ALA A 41 -12.26 -11.30 6.89
CA ALA A 41 -12.64 -12.69 6.79
C ALA A 41 -12.75 -13.23 5.36
N LEU A 42 -12.85 -12.34 4.35
CA LEU A 42 -12.96 -12.75 2.95
C LEU A 42 -11.64 -13.38 2.46
N ASP A 43 -11.72 -14.41 1.64
CA ASP A 43 -10.58 -14.93 0.89
C ASP A 43 -10.23 -14.05 -0.32
N ALA A 44 -9.25 -14.45 -1.13
CA ALA A 44 -8.80 -13.64 -2.28
C ALA A 44 -9.87 -13.52 -3.36
N VAL A 45 -10.64 -14.58 -3.61
CA VAL A 45 -11.67 -14.63 -4.65
C VAL A 45 -12.89 -13.83 -4.22
N ASP A 46 -13.34 -14.03 -2.99
CA ASP A 46 -14.48 -13.33 -2.42
C ASP A 46 -14.19 -11.83 -2.25
N LEU A 47 -12.99 -11.48 -1.82
CA LEU A 47 -12.58 -10.07 -1.75
C LEU A 47 -12.56 -9.45 -3.16
N LYS A 48 -12.11 -10.18 -4.17
CA LYS A 48 -12.14 -9.71 -5.56
C LYS A 48 -13.58 -9.46 -6.02
N ALA A 49 -14.47 -10.41 -5.80
CA ALA A 49 -15.88 -10.28 -6.15
C ALA A 49 -16.53 -9.09 -5.40
N TYR A 50 -16.22 -8.93 -4.11
CA TYR A 50 -16.66 -7.78 -3.32
C TYR A 50 -16.13 -6.45 -3.86
N LEU A 51 -14.86 -6.40 -4.27
CA LEU A 51 -14.26 -5.22 -4.88
C LEU A 51 -14.82 -4.90 -6.28
N ASP A 52 -15.17 -5.90 -7.05
CA ASP A 52 -15.76 -5.74 -8.38
C ASP A 52 -17.26 -5.38 -8.32
N SER A 53 -17.97 -5.86 -7.29
CA SER A 53 -19.32 -5.40 -6.99
C SER A 53 -19.24 -3.96 -6.45
N SER A 54 -19.98 -3.03 -7.02
CA SER A 54 -19.99 -1.63 -6.57
C SER A 54 -21.39 -1.22 -6.12
N PRO A 55 -21.81 -1.53 -4.90
CA PRO A 55 -22.94 -0.86 -4.33
C PRO A 55 -22.49 0.49 -3.77
N GLU A 56 -22.65 1.57 -4.51
CA GLU A 56 -22.70 2.89 -3.92
C GLU A 56 -24.03 3.02 -3.20
N ILE A 57 -24.04 2.91 -1.90
CA ILE A 57 -25.21 3.22 -1.10
C ILE A 57 -25.15 4.70 -0.78
N ALA A 58 -25.97 5.50 -1.44
CA ALA A 58 -26.21 6.85 -1.00
C ALA A 58 -26.96 6.80 0.34
N LEU A 59 -26.40 7.41 1.37
CA LEU A 59 -27.09 7.60 2.64
C LEU A 59 -27.92 8.88 2.55
N ASP A 60 -29.17 8.75 2.16
CA ASP A 60 -30.12 9.85 2.16
C ASP A 60 -30.29 10.41 3.58
N GLY A 61 -30.17 11.73 3.70
CA GLY A 61 -30.29 12.42 4.97
C GLY A 61 -29.04 12.41 5.87
N CYS A 62 -27.91 11.87 5.37
CA CYS A 62 -26.66 11.88 6.12
C CYS A 62 -25.84 13.15 5.84
N ALA A 63 -25.46 13.88 6.90
CA ALA A 63 -24.62 15.07 6.78
C ALA A 63 -23.14 14.72 6.52
N GLY A 64 -22.73 13.52 6.85
CA GLY A 64 -21.36 13.02 6.72
C GLY A 64 -21.08 11.81 7.59
N LYS A 65 -19.82 11.42 7.67
CA LYS A 65 -19.36 10.32 8.51
C LYS A 65 -18.27 10.77 9.49
N ILE A 66 -18.21 10.11 10.64
CA ILE A 66 -17.14 10.30 11.62
C ILE A 66 -16.24 9.06 11.55
N VAL A 67 -14.96 9.29 11.26
CA VAL A 67 -13.93 8.27 11.30
C VAL A 67 -13.23 8.37 12.64
N SER A 68 -13.33 7.33 13.45
CA SER A 68 -12.66 7.21 14.75
C SER A 68 -11.50 6.23 14.66
N GLY A 69 -10.48 6.45 15.50
CA GLY A 69 -9.29 5.62 15.54
C GLY A 69 -8.08 6.26 14.86
N PHE A 70 -6.90 5.68 15.10
CA PHE A 70 -5.62 6.18 14.61
C PHE A 70 -4.95 5.20 13.63
N THR A 71 -5.54 4.04 13.44
CA THR A 71 -5.05 3.02 12.52
C THR A 71 -6.14 2.69 11.52
N TRP A 72 -5.77 2.66 10.26
CA TRP A 72 -6.65 2.20 9.19
C TRP A 72 -5.99 1.04 8.44
N TYR A 73 -6.80 0.27 7.77
CA TYR A 73 -6.38 -0.93 7.09
C TYR A 73 -6.69 -0.84 5.60
N TYR A 74 -5.78 -1.36 4.81
CA TYR A 74 -5.95 -1.54 3.37
C TYR A 74 -5.92 -3.02 3.06
N ALA A 75 -7.06 -3.56 2.64
CA ALA A 75 -7.16 -4.92 2.12
C ALA A 75 -7.09 -4.86 0.60
N GLY A 76 -6.18 -5.62 0.02
CA GLY A 76 -5.95 -5.63 -1.41
C GLY A 76 -5.69 -7.02 -1.96
N ILE A 77 -5.74 -7.11 -3.28
CA ILE A 77 -5.51 -8.33 -4.03
C ILE A 77 -4.38 -8.07 -5.01
N CYS A 78 -3.53 -9.05 -5.18
CA CYS A 78 -2.48 -9.06 -6.19
C CYS A 78 -2.30 -10.49 -6.73
N THR A 79 -1.36 -10.69 -7.65
CA THR A 79 -1.00 -12.04 -8.07
C THR A 79 -0.24 -12.77 -6.95
N ALA A 80 -0.32 -14.09 -6.89
CA ALA A 80 0.41 -14.89 -5.90
C ALA A 80 1.91 -14.55 -5.87
N LYS A 81 2.54 -14.41 -7.05
CA LYS A 81 3.94 -13.99 -7.18
C LYS A 81 4.26 -12.60 -6.58
N GLN A 82 3.30 -11.69 -6.59
CA GLN A 82 3.46 -10.38 -5.93
C GLN A 82 3.25 -10.50 -4.42
N GLY A 83 2.30 -11.35 -4.00
CA GLY A 83 2.03 -11.65 -2.60
C GLY A 83 3.23 -12.29 -1.89
N GLU A 84 3.94 -13.20 -2.56
CA GLU A 84 5.19 -13.82 -2.05
C GLU A 84 6.23 -12.77 -1.63
N LYS A 85 6.31 -11.65 -2.35
CA LYS A 85 7.24 -10.55 -2.01
C LYS A 85 6.87 -9.82 -0.72
N LEU A 86 5.66 -9.97 -0.23
CA LEU A 86 5.20 -9.43 1.06
C LEU A 86 5.43 -10.41 2.21
N LEU A 87 5.95 -11.59 1.91
CA LEU A 87 6.35 -12.61 2.88
C LEU A 87 7.87 -12.60 3.09
N GLY A 88 8.29 -12.86 4.31
CA GLY A 88 9.68 -13.12 4.64
C GLY A 88 10.07 -14.56 4.29
N SER A 89 11.35 -14.88 4.45
CA SER A 89 11.88 -16.22 4.23
C SER A 89 11.29 -17.29 5.19
N ASP A 90 10.65 -16.85 6.26
CA ASP A 90 9.94 -17.70 7.23
C ASP A 90 8.45 -17.92 6.86
N GLY A 91 8.02 -17.46 5.68
CA GLY A 91 6.64 -17.57 5.21
C GLY A 91 5.63 -16.68 5.95
N LYS A 92 6.13 -15.79 6.81
CA LYS A 92 5.30 -14.84 7.56
C LYS A 92 5.31 -13.46 6.90
N PRO A 93 4.32 -12.61 7.18
CA PRO A 93 4.33 -11.23 6.71
C PRO A 93 5.64 -10.51 7.03
N LEU A 94 6.11 -9.67 6.10
CA LEU A 94 7.34 -8.89 6.28
C LEU A 94 7.28 -8.09 7.58
N LYS A 95 8.32 -8.25 8.44
CA LYS A 95 8.48 -7.45 9.65
C LYS A 95 8.89 -6.01 9.37
N ALA A 96 9.57 -5.78 8.25
CA ALA A 96 9.97 -4.46 7.81
C ALA A 96 8.74 -3.67 7.34
N SER A 97 8.75 -2.37 7.60
CA SER A 97 7.71 -1.49 7.07
C SER A 97 7.84 -1.37 5.56
N VAL A 98 6.71 -1.36 4.90
CA VAL A 98 6.58 -1.05 3.48
C VAL A 98 6.05 0.37 3.30
N GLN A 99 6.11 0.90 2.09
CA GLN A 99 5.45 2.15 1.77
C GLN A 99 4.28 1.86 0.81
N ILE A 100 3.17 2.55 1.02
CA ILE A 100 2.00 2.49 0.16
C ILE A 100 1.68 3.89 -0.38
N ARG A 101 1.36 3.98 -1.64
CA ARG A 101 0.82 5.20 -2.27
C ARG A 101 -0.36 4.86 -3.16
N PHE A 102 -1.21 5.83 -3.40
CA PHE A 102 -2.41 5.72 -4.22
C PHE A 102 -2.31 6.73 -5.36
N PRO A 103 -1.87 6.30 -6.56
CA PRO A 103 -1.67 7.19 -7.70
C PRO A 103 -2.93 7.99 -8.03
N GLY A 104 -2.77 9.30 -8.20
CA GLY A 104 -3.89 10.21 -8.46
C GLY A 104 -4.75 10.59 -7.25
N GLN A 105 -4.52 10.00 -6.07
CA GLN A 105 -5.26 10.29 -4.83
C GLN A 105 -4.33 10.66 -3.67
N VAL A 106 -3.35 9.82 -3.34
CA VAL A 106 -2.33 10.06 -2.30
C VAL A 106 -0.97 9.76 -2.89
N GLU A 107 -0.31 10.78 -3.41
CA GLU A 107 0.99 10.64 -4.10
C GLU A 107 2.15 10.45 -3.12
N THR A 108 2.06 11.06 -1.94
CA THR A 108 3.09 10.90 -0.91
C THR A 108 3.04 9.49 -0.34
N PRO A 109 4.14 8.72 -0.42
CA PRO A 109 4.18 7.38 0.14
C PRO A 109 3.92 7.41 1.65
N LEU A 110 3.05 6.54 2.10
CA LEU A 110 2.70 6.37 3.51
C LEU A 110 3.36 5.11 4.06
N LYS A 111 3.89 5.20 5.26
CA LYS A 111 4.48 4.04 5.93
C LYS A 111 3.39 3.09 6.40
N ALA A 112 3.49 1.83 6.03
CA ALA A 112 2.56 0.78 6.38
C ALA A 112 3.28 -0.48 6.87
N LYS A 113 2.57 -1.33 7.60
CA LYS A 113 3.03 -2.65 8.03
C LYS A 113 2.19 -3.72 7.37
N VAL A 114 2.82 -4.78 6.92
CA VAL A 114 2.11 -5.96 6.41
C VAL A 114 1.58 -6.74 7.60
N THR A 115 0.26 -6.84 7.72
CA THR A 115 -0.40 -7.55 8.83
C THR A 115 -0.75 -8.97 8.45
N GLU A 116 -1.17 -9.18 7.22
CA GLU A 116 -1.60 -10.49 6.76
C GLU A 116 -1.32 -10.64 5.27
N VAL A 117 -0.95 -11.85 4.86
CA VAL A 117 -0.85 -12.25 3.45
C VAL A 117 -1.33 -13.69 3.35
N THR A 118 -2.30 -13.93 2.48
CA THR A 118 -2.82 -15.25 2.17
C THR A 118 -2.65 -15.50 0.69
N LEU A 119 -1.92 -16.56 0.35
CA LEU A 119 -1.75 -17.00 -1.03
C LEU A 119 -2.83 -18.04 -1.36
N ASP A 120 -3.45 -17.90 -2.49
CA ASP A 120 -4.38 -18.87 -3.06
C ASP A 120 -3.76 -19.42 -4.35
N GLU A 121 -3.25 -20.64 -4.25
CA GLU A 121 -2.56 -21.30 -5.36
C GLU A 121 -3.53 -21.71 -6.49
N GLU A 122 -4.79 -21.99 -6.16
CA GLU A 122 -5.77 -22.42 -7.16
C GLU A 122 -6.19 -21.26 -8.06
N SER A 123 -6.46 -20.09 -7.49
CA SER A 123 -6.81 -18.89 -8.25
C SER A 123 -5.61 -18.12 -8.77
N GLY A 124 -4.39 -18.39 -8.27
CA GLY A 124 -3.17 -17.64 -8.56
C GLY A 124 -3.19 -16.21 -7.99
N LEU A 125 -4.08 -15.95 -7.04
CA LEU A 125 -4.26 -14.66 -6.38
C LEU A 125 -3.63 -14.69 -4.98
N ALA A 126 -3.36 -13.50 -4.47
CA ALA A 126 -3.00 -13.29 -3.08
C ALA A 126 -3.85 -12.16 -2.49
N ARG A 127 -4.36 -12.37 -1.30
CA ARG A 127 -4.94 -11.34 -0.46
C ARG A 127 -3.89 -10.82 0.50
N PHE A 128 -3.83 -9.53 0.70
CA PHE A 128 -2.97 -8.94 1.71
C PHE A 128 -3.68 -7.83 2.47
N VAL A 129 -3.25 -7.61 3.70
CA VAL A 129 -3.74 -6.54 4.55
C VAL A 129 -2.57 -5.74 5.07
N LEU A 130 -2.67 -4.43 4.91
CA LEU A 130 -1.70 -3.46 5.44
C LEU A 130 -2.37 -2.63 6.52
N SER A 131 -1.63 -2.32 7.59
CA SER A 131 -2.03 -1.34 8.59
C SER A 131 -1.21 -0.07 8.45
N CYS A 132 -1.84 1.08 8.59
CA CYS A 132 -1.22 2.39 8.50
C CYS A 132 -1.73 3.31 9.60
N GLU A 133 -0.81 4.03 10.24
CA GLU A 133 -1.11 4.95 11.36
C GLU A 133 -1.17 6.42 10.89
N THR A 134 -0.84 6.69 9.63
CA THR A 134 -0.87 8.04 9.08
C THR A 134 -2.27 8.38 8.60
N ILE A 135 -2.90 9.37 9.21
CA ILE A 135 -4.22 9.88 8.84
C ILE A 135 -4.09 11.34 8.42
N ASN A 136 -4.56 11.64 7.22
CA ASN A 136 -4.66 13.00 6.69
C ASN A 136 -5.93 13.15 5.85
N GLY A 137 -6.21 14.35 5.37
CA GLY A 137 -7.44 14.64 4.63
C GLY A 137 -7.60 13.83 3.34
N ASP A 138 -6.50 13.44 2.68
CA ASP A 138 -6.54 12.67 1.44
C ASP A 138 -6.82 11.19 1.74
N VAL A 139 -6.17 10.63 2.77
CA VAL A 139 -6.44 9.26 3.25
C VAL A 139 -7.89 9.09 3.67
N LEU A 140 -8.45 10.08 4.36
CA LEU A 140 -9.85 10.04 4.83
C LEU A 140 -10.88 10.03 3.68
N ARG A 141 -10.47 10.48 2.48
CA ARG A 141 -11.29 10.45 1.27
C ARG A 141 -11.12 9.19 0.45
N LEU A 142 -10.10 8.36 0.75
CA LEU A 142 -9.92 7.08 0.08
C LEU A 142 -11.15 6.19 0.26
N ASN A 143 -11.53 5.55 -0.83
CA ASN A 143 -12.54 4.52 -0.84
C ASN A 143 -11.95 3.29 -1.55
N LYS A 144 -12.43 2.93 -2.71
CA LYS A 144 -11.78 1.93 -3.57
C LYS A 144 -10.65 2.62 -4.33
N ALA A 145 -9.42 2.18 -4.12
CA ALA A 145 -8.25 2.78 -4.75
C ALA A 145 -7.20 1.71 -5.08
N ASP A 146 -6.62 1.82 -6.26
CA ASP A 146 -5.46 1.03 -6.61
C ASP A 146 -4.24 1.53 -5.84
N ALA A 147 -3.46 0.60 -5.31
CA ALA A 147 -2.29 0.93 -4.51
C ALA A 147 -1.00 0.45 -5.17
N GLN A 148 0.06 1.21 -4.97
CA GLN A 148 1.42 0.77 -5.25
C GLN A 148 2.15 0.54 -3.94
N ILE A 149 2.66 -0.68 -3.76
CA ILE A 149 3.41 -1.06 -2.56
C ILE A 149 4.89 -1.06 -2.91
N ILE A 150 5.67 -0.31 -2.14
CA ILE A 150 7.12 -0.19 -2.26
C ILE A 150 7.71 -0.98 -1.09
N ILE A 151 8.30 -2.13 -1.39
CA ILE A 151 8.80 -3.08 -0.39
C ILE A 151 10.20 -2.71 0.09
N GLY A 152 10.97 -2.04 -0.74
CA GLY A 152 12.32 -1.58 -0.40
C GLY A 152 12.80 -0.53 -1.39
N GLU A 153 13.65 0.35 -0.92
CA GLU A 153 14.39 1.30 -1.74
C GLU A 153 15.86 0.90 -1.74
N SER A 154 16.44 0.72 -2.92
CA SER A 154 17.86 0.57 -3.09
C SER A 154 18.42 1.89 -3.58
N THR A 155 19.34 2.47 -2.81
CA THR A 155 20.09 3.66 -3.23
C THR A 155 21.44 3.21 -3.75
N GLY A 156 21.76 3.55 -5.00
CA GLY A 156 23.02 3.14 -5.61
C GLY A 156 23.20 3.70 -7.02
N LEU A 157 24.36 3.48 -7.59
CA LEU A 157 24.61 3.81 -8.96
C LEU A 157 24.05 2.74 -9.89
N ARG A 158 23.25 3.16 -10.86
CA ARG A 158 22.73 2.25 -11.88
C ARG A 158 23.84 1.97 -12.91
N ILE A 159 24.22 0.71 -13.02
CA ILE A 159 25.19 0.24 -14.00
C ILE A 159 24.51 -0.68 -15.03
N ARG A 160 25.11 -0.82 -16.21
CA ARG A 160 24.64 -1.79 -17.20
C ARG A 160 25.01 -3.21 -16.77
N ALA A 161 24.14 -4.17 -16.96
CA ALA A 161 24.45 -5.58 -16.65
C ALA A 161 25.68 -6.08 -17.40
N SER A 162 25.93 -5.60 -18.63
CA SER A 162 27.12 -5.91 -19.41
C SER A 162 28.44 -5.34 -18.84
N ALA A 163 28.38 -4.47 -17.86
CA ALA A 163 29.57 -3.92 -17.18
C ALA A 163 29.87 -4.67 -15.86
N VAL A 164 29.07 -5.66 -15.50
CA VAL A 164 29.33 -6.51 -14.34
C VAL A 164 30.25 -7.64 -14.76
N HIS A 165 31.40 -7.72 -14.10
CA HIS A 165 32.37 -8.79 -14.24
C HIS A 165 32.36 -9.66 -12.99
N TYR A 166 32.75 -10.89 -13.13
CA TYR A 166 32.82 -11.86 -12.03
C TYR A 166 34.27 -12.30 -11.85
N LEU A 167 34.80 -12.20 -10.63
CA LEU A 167 36.11 -12.71 -10.30
C LEU A 167 35.98 -13.98 -9.46
N LYS A 168 36.86 -14.94 -9.70
CA LYS A 168 37.06 -16.10 -8.83
C LYS A 168 37.88 -15.70 -7.60
N ASP A 169 37.94 -16.58 -6.60
CA ASP A 169 38.74 -16.33 -5.38
C ASP A 169 40.24 -16.16 -5.66
N ASP A 170 40.75 -16.68 -6.79
CA ASP A 170 42.14 -16.52 -7.24
C ASP A 170 42.39 -15.19 -7.96
N GLY A 171 41.37 -14.34 -8.12
CA GLY A 171 41.43 -13.05 -8.81
C GLY A 171 41.35 -13.13 -10.33
N SER A 172 41.19 -14.33 -10.92
CA SER A 172 40.97 -14.48 -12.35
C SER A 172 39.53 -14.18 -12.75
N GLU A 173 39.34 -13.66 -13.99
CA GLU A 173 37.98 -13.44 -14.49
C GLU A 173 37.27 -14.76 -14.76
N ALA A 174 35.95 -14.75 -14.45
CA ALA A 174 35.06 -15.87 -14.69
C ALA A 174 34.11 -15.53 -15.85
N GLU A 175 33.85 -16.48 -16.71
CA GLU A 175 32.80 -16.37 -17.73
C GLU A 175 31.44 -16.73 -17.08
N GLY A 176 30.65 -15.70 -16.71
CA GLY A 176 29.30 -15.85 -16.17
C GLY A 176 29.21 -15.89 -14.64
N GLN A 177 28.01 -16.18 -14.14
CA GLN A 177 27.69 -16.23 -12.70
C GLN A 177 27.99 -17.63 -12.13
N GLY A 178 28.57 -17.69 -10.95
CA GLY A 178 28.81 -18.91 -10.20
C GLY A 178 28.70 -18.69 -8.69
N GLU A 179 28.43 -19.73 -7.91
CA GLU A 179 28.15 -19.62 -6.47
C GLU A 179 29.29 -18.99 -5.64
N ASN A 180 30.52 -19.07 -6.13
CA ASN A 180 31.71 -18.55 -5.42
C ASN A 180 32.38 -17.40 -6.18
N TYR A 181 31.67 -16.71 -7.07
CA TYR A 181 32.24 -15.62 -7.83
C TYR A 181 31.86 -14.27 -7.23
N ILE A 182 32.80 -13.36 -7.21
CA ILE A 182 32.64 -12.00 -6.67
C ILE A 182 32.20 -11.08 -7.80
N PRO A 183 30.94 -10.56 -7.77
CA PRO A 183 30.50 -9.61 -8.75
C PRO A 183 31.15 -8.25 -8.53
N GLY A 184 31.47 -7.54 -9.60
CA GLY A 184 32.06 -6.22 -9.52
C GLY A 184 32.09 -5.50 -10.84
N VAL A 185 32.59 -4.27 -10.81
CA VAL A 185 32.74 -3.42 -11.98
C VAL A 185 34.16 -2.85 -12.02
N TYR A 186 34.68 -2.61 -13.22
CA TYR A 186 35.93 -1.89 -13.38
C TYR A 186 35.65 -0.38 -13.42
N VAL A 187 36.23 0.34 -12.47
CA VAL A 187 36.15 1.80 -12.37
C VAL A 187 37.47 2.39 -12.81
N LYS A 188 37.42 3.40 -13.66
CA LYS A 188 38.61 4.15 -14.08
C LYS A 188 39.12 5.00 -12.93
N TYR A 189 40.35 4.76 -12.53
CA TYR A 189 41.09 5.58 -11.55
C TYR A 189 42.39 6.09 -12.16
N GLY A 190 42.39 7.34 -12.59
CA GLY A 190 43.48 7.89 -13.40
C GLY A 190 43.61 7.15 -14.72
N ASN A 191 44.79 6.52 -14.96
CA ASN A 191 45.08 5.71 -16.14
C ASN A 191 44.91 4.20 -15.91
N LEU A 192 44.42 3.80 -14.76
CA LEU A 192 44.21 2.38 -14.37
C LEU A 192 42.74 2.04 -14.27
N ALA A 193 42.40 0.79 -14.54
CA ALA A 193 41.13 0.20 -14.22
C ALA A 193 41.23 -0.52 -12.89
N ARG A 194 40.35 -0.22 -11.96
CA ARG A 194 40.29 -0.87 -10.65
C ARG A 194 38.98 -1.63 -10.53
N PHE A 195 39.07 -2.90 -10.15
CA PHE A 195 37.89 -3.70 -9.84
C PHE A 195 37.28 -3.25 -8.51
N CYS A 196 36.00 -2.95 -8.51
CA CYS A 196 35.21 -2.60 -7.34
C CYS A 196 34.08 -3.64 -7.19
N LYS A 197 34.08 -4.34 -6.07
CA LYS A 197 33.00 -5.26 -5.72
C LYS A 197 31.67 -4.50 -5.60
N ILE A 198 30.60 -5.14 -6.04
CA ILE A 198 29.22 -4.67 -5.88
C ILE A 198 28.44 -5.67 -5.02
N ASP A 199 27.47 -5.16 -4.27
CA ASP A 199 26.53 -5.93 -3.45
C ASP A 199 25.26 -6.27 -4.22
#